data_321aa6075dd08888ebd0ba1ddec43311
#
_entry.id   321aa6075dd08888ebd0ba1ddec43311
#
_cell.length_a   1.000
_cell.length_b   1.000
_cell.length_c   1.000
_cell.angle_alpha   90.00
_cell.angle_beta   90.00
_cell.angle_gamma   90.00
#
_symmetry.space_group_name_H-M   'P 1'
#
loop_
_entity.id
_entity.type
_entity.pdbx_description
1 polymer ?
#
loop_
_entity_poly.entity_id
_entity_poly.type
_entity_poly.pdbx_seq_one_letter_code
_entity_poly.pdbx_strand_id
1 'polypeptide(L)'
;MPHMPPRPARTLLLTLALAACNRQPAPPAPAPSASASSTSSHATAQATQSAATGHAVKESTDAYEFSYAWPAAADALPALRAQLAADEASNRATLLRDAAQGQQEAAKDKYPFHPYAHWQEWQVVTDLPDWLSLSSLVGTDSGGAHPNYGYAAILWDKRAGQQRQALDLFTARAALGGAIHAAFCKALDAQRAKKRGGQARLGGDSGFDSCIDPLAQTLILGSRNHKTFDRIGFLIAPYEAGPYAEGSYEVTLPVTPAVLAAVKPEWRGAFSAQ
;
A
#
# COMPACT_ATOMS: atom_id res chain seq x y z
N MET A 1 28.18 -33.71 -54.08
CA MET A 1 29.23 -34.41 -53.35
C MET A 1 30.55 -33.70 -53.67
N PRO A 2 31.21 -33.09 -52.72
CA PRO A 2 32.66 -33.20 -52.65
C PRO A 2 33.08 -33.52 -51.19
N HIS A 3 34.13 -34.31 -51.13
CA HIS A 3 34.78 -34.93 -49.98
C HIS A 3 35.42 -33.89 -49.03
N MET A 4 35.21 -34.10 -47.70
CA MET A 4 35.91 -33.42 -46.64
C MET A 4 37.03 -34.33 -46.08
N PRO A 5 38.26 -33.85 -45.91
CA PRO A 5 39.36 -34.64 -45.37
C PRO A 5 39.37 -34.67 -43.83
N PRO A 6 39.98 -35.69 -43.18
CA PRO A 6 39.97 -35.86 -41.72
C PRO A 6 41.01 -34.98 -41.04
N ARG A 7 40.67 -34.45 -39.85
CA ARG A 7 41.55 -33.69 -38.96
C ARG A 7 42.33 -34.62 -38.01
N PRO A 8 43.62 -34.34 -37.73
CA PRO A 8 44.42 -35.19 -36.85
C PRO A 8 44.13 -34.94 -35.36
N ALA A 9 44.15 -36.03 -34.60
CA ALA A 9 44.07 -36.05 -33.15
C ALA A 9 45.33 -35.43 -32.52
N ARG A 10 45.17 -34.44 -31.63
CA ARG A 10 46.23 -33.96 -30.76
C ARG A 10 46.07 -34.58 -29.38
N THR A 11 47.03 -35.44 -29.05
CA THR A 11 47.25 -36.05 -27.73
C THR A 11 47.75 -34.95 -26.77
N LEU A 12 46.99 -34.68 -25.67
CA LEU A 12 47.40 -33.75 -24.62
C LEU A 12 47.90 -34.58 -23.42
N LEU A 13 49.21 -34.46 -23.15
CA LEU A 13 49.87 -35.05 -21.97
C LEU A 13 49.36 -34.35 -20.70
N LEU A 14 48.88 -35.17 -19.75
CA LEU A 14 48.45 -34.76 -18.42
C LEU A 14 49.64 -34.78 -17.47
N THR A 15 50.17 -33.61 -17.09
CA THR A 15 51.16 -33.49 -16.00
C THR A 15 50.45 -33.32 -14.66
N LEU A 16 50.62 -34.31 -13.78
CA LEU A 16 50.20 -34.28 -12.40
C LEU A 16 51.13 -33.35 -11.59
N ALA A 17 50.61 -32.23 -11.10
CA ALA A 17 51.30 -31.43 -10.09
C ALA A 17 50.65 -31.70 -8.73
N LEU A 18 51.37 -32.33 -7.81
CA LEU A 18 50.98 -32.43 -6.39
C LEU A 18 51.17 -31.03 -5.76
N ALA A 19 50.05 -30.39 -5.36
CA ALA A 19 50.07 -29.22 -4.51
C ALA A 19 49.73 -29.61 -3.09
N ALA A 20 50.64 -29.34 -2.16
CA ALA A 20 50.53 -29.60 -0.74
C ALA A 20 49.35 -28.84 -0.09
N CYS A 21 48.57 -29.53 0.72
CA CYS A 21 47.51 -28.95 1.54
C CYS A 21 48.12 -28.01 2.60
N ASN A 22 47.94 -26.72 2.43
CA ASN A 22 48.08 -25.76 3.51
C ASN A 22 46.70 -25.54 4.13
N ARG A 23 46.45 -26.14 5.29
CA ARG A 23 45.20 -25.92 6.05
C ARG A 23 45.30 -24.58 6.73
N GLN A 24 44.65 -23.58 6.13
CA GLN A 24 44.32 -22.33 6.81
C GLN A 24 43.08 -22.57 7.70
N PRO A 25 43.10 -22.18 8.99
CA PRO A 25 41.91 -22.30 9.83
C PRO A 25 40.81 -21.39 9.29
N ALA A 26 39.61 -21.94 9.18
CA ALA A 26 38.39 -21.21 8.79
C ALA A 26 38.13 -20.06 9.78
N PRO A 27 37.73 -18.87 9.28
CA PRO A 27 37.27 -17.81 10.17
C PRO A 27 36.01 -18.25 10.93
N PRO A 28 35.82 -17.81 12.19
CA PRO A 28 34.65 -18.16 12.97
C PRO A 28 33.38 -17.69 12.24
N ALA A 29 32.36 -18.54 12.21
CA ALA A 29 31.06 -18.22 11.69
C ALA A 29 30.51 -16.96 12.37
N PRO A 30 29.91 -16.01 11.63
CA PRO A 30 29.25 -14.88 12.25
C PRO A 30 28.10 -15.40 13.14
N ALA A 31 28.05 -14.91 14.38
CA ALA A 31 26.97 -15.14 15.29
C ALA A 31 25.64 -14.76 14.63
N PRO A 32 24.53 -15.47 14.93
CA PRO A 32 23.23 -15.08 14.39
C PRO A 32 22.92 -13.65 14.84
N SER A 33 22.92 -12.75 13.89
CA SER A 33 22.41 -11.39 14.10
C SER A 33 20.98 -11.53 14.59
N ALA A 34 20.73 -11.08 15.81
CA ALA A 34 19.41 -10.90 16.33
C ALA A 34 18.61 -10.09 15.26
N SER A 35 17.54 -10.70 14.76
CA SER A 35 16.57 -10.02 13.94
C SER A 35 16.08 -8.81 14.74
N ALA A 36 16.65 -7.66 14.46
CA ALA A 36 16.02 -6.41 14.85
C ALA A 36 14.66 -6.42 14.16
N SER A 37 13.61 -6.61 14.93
CA SER A 37 12.25 -6.26 14.53
C SER A 37 12.30 -4.80 14.15
N SER A 38 12.46 -4.54 12.86
CA SER A 38 12.24 -3.22 12.28
C SER A 38 10.74 -2.95 12.44
N THR A 39 10.38 -2.39 13.58
CA THR A 39 9.18 -1.59 13.72
C THR A 39 9.32 -0.52 12.63
N SER A 40 8.72 -0.78 11.46
CA SER A 40 8.53 0.23 10.44
C SER A 40 7.73 1.35 11.08
N SER A 41 8.45 2.34 11.60
CA SER A 41 7.87 3.62 11.96
C SER A 41 7.34 4.21 10.65
N HIS A 42 6.05 3.95 10.38
CA HIS A 42 5.32 4.68 9.36
C HIS A 42 5.30 6.13 9.84
N ALA A 43 6.29 6.91 9.40
CA ALA A 43 6.28 8.35 9.58
C ALA A 43 5.18 8.91 8.67
N THR A 44 3.95 8.72 9.11
CA THR A 44 2.79 9.39 8.56
C THR A 44 2.93 10.84 8.93
N ALA A 45 3.21 11.71 7.96
CA ALA A 45 3.05 13.15 8.10
C ALA A 45 1.54 13.51 8.07
N GLN A 46 0.72 12.71 8.72
CA GLN A 46 -0.63 13.06 9.10
C GLN A 46 -0.54 13.65 10.50
N ALA A 47 -1.04 14.86 10.69
CA ALA A 47 -1.41 15.34 12.00
C ALA A 47 -2.47 14.37 12.54
N THR A 48 -2.01 13.33 13.21
CA THR A 48 -2.85 12.32 13.85
C THR A 48 -3.54 13.02 15.01
N GLN A 49 -4.74 13.54 14.79
CA GLN A 49 -5.69 13.52 15.88
C GLN A 49 -5.89 12.02 16.16
N SER A 50 -5.36 11.55 17.27
CA SER A 50 -5.64 10.21 17.78
C SER A 50 -7.15 10.15 18.03
N ALA A 51 -7.91 9.77 17.00
CA ALA A 51 -9.35 9.62 17.13
C ALA A 51 -9.58 8.46 18.10
N ALA A 52 -10.38 8.70 19.13
CA ALA A 52 -10.79 7.65 20.05
C ALA A 52 -11.35 6.49 19.25
N THR A 53 -10.99 5.25 19.60
CA THR A 53 -11.48 4.03 18.97
C THR A 53 -12.98 3.90 19.24
N GLY A 54 -13.77 3.76 18.17
CA GLY A 54 -15.21 3.50 18.26
C GLY A 54 -15.51 2.01 18.36
N HIS A 55 -14.80 1.22 17.54
CA HIS A 55 -14.93 -0.24 17.51
C HIS A 55 -13.61 -0.88 17.15
N ALA A 56 -13.30 -2.02 17.76
CA ALA A 56 -12.14 -2.83 17.39
C ALA A 56 -12.40 -4.30 17.71
N VAL A 57 -12.04 -5.16 16.76
CA VAL A 57 -12.02 -6.62 16.91
C VAL A 57 -10.62 -7.12 16.62
N LYS A 58 -10.17 -8.08 17.42
CA LYS A 58 -8.93 -8.82 17.16
C LYS A 58 -9.12 -10.26 17.53
N GLU A 59 -8.87 -11.17 16.59
CA GLU A 59 -8.97 -12.61 16.75
C GLU A 59 -7.65 -13.24 16.27
N SER A 60 -7.19 -14.27 16.97
CA SER A 60 -6.01 -15.06 16.59
C SER A 60 -6.25 -16.52 16.95
N THR A 61 -6.02 -17.41 15.98
CA THR A 61 -6.14 -18.86 16.09
C THR A 61 -4.99 -19.54 15.36
N ASP A 62 -4.92 -20.85 15.40
CA ASP A 62 -3.94 -21.61 14.60
C ASP A 62 -4.24 -21.56 13.08
N ALA A 63 -5.43 -21.10 12.70
CA ALA A 63 -5.86 -21.02 11.29
C ALA A 63 -5.81 -19.62 10.73
N TYR A 64 -6.07 -18.58 11.52
CA TYR A 64 -6.14 -17.22 11.03
C TYR A 64 -5.87 -16.17 12.12
N GLU A 65 -5.50 -14.97 11.64
CA GLU A 65 -5.47 -13.73 12.40
C GLU A 65 -6.39 -12.70 11.74
N PHE A 66 -7.30 -12.13 12.51
CA PHE A 66 -8.23 -11.10 12.02
C PHE A 66 -8.16 -9.87 12.91
N SER A 67 -8.04 -8.68 12.32
CA SER A 67 -8.23 -7.43 13.04
C SER A 67 -8.99 -6.42 12.17
N TYR A 68 -9.94 -5.75 12.78
CA TYR A 68 -10.73 -4.71 12.15
C TYR A 68 -11.09 -3.63 13.16
N ALA A 69 -10.92 -2.35 12.78
CA ALA A 69 -11.19 -1.23 13.68
C ALA A 69 -11.67 0.01 12.93
N TRP A 70 -12.52 0.81 13.59
CA TRP A 70 -12.90 2.14 13.11
C TRP A 70 -12.98 3.16 14.24
N PRO A 71 -12.82 4.47 13.93
CA PRO A 71 -12.81 5.53 14.92
C PRO A 71 -14.21 5.87 15.42
N ALA A 72 -14.29 6.48 16.62
CA ALA A 72 -15.53 6.93 17.24
C ALA A 72 -16.34 7.90 16.35
N ALA A 73 -15.66 8.71 15.53
CA ALA A 73 -16.34 9.60 14.58
C ALA A 73 -17.18 8.83 13.53
N ALA A 74 -16.73 7.65 13.12
CA ALA A 74 -17.49 6.77 12.23
C ALA A 74 -18.59 6.02 13.01
N ASP A 75 -18.29 5.58 14.22
CA ASP A 75 -19.24 4.87 15.08
C ASP A 75 -20.44 5.71 15.46
N ALA A 76 -20.24 7.01 15.61
CA ALA A 76 -21.31 7.98 15.90
C ALA A 76 -22.32 8.16 14.76
N LEU A 77 -22.04 7.64 13.56
CA LEU A 77 -22.89 7.75 12.38
C LEU A 77 -23.58 6.40 12.10
N PRO A 78 -24.86 6.19 12.48
CA PRO A 78 -25.48 4.85 12.46
C PRO A 78 -25.42 4.13 11.13
N ALA A 79 -25.62 4.83 10.02
CA ALA A 79 -25.58 4.23 8.69
C ALA A 79 -24.16 3.85 8.27
N LEU A 80 -23.14 4.68 8.60
CA LEU A 80 -21.72 4.36 8.35
C LEU A 80 -21.27 3.19 9.24
N ARG A 81 -21.63 3.20 10.51
CA ARG A 81 -21.34 2.08 11.42
C ARG A 81 -21.92 0.76 10.90
N ALA A 82 -23.18 0.77 10.42
CA ALA A 82 -23.79 -0.43 9.84
C ALA A 82 -23.05 -0.92 8.58
N GLN A 83 -22.58 0.01 7.72
CA GLN A 83 -21.79 -0.31 6.55
C GLN A 83 -20.44 -0.93 6.95
N LEU A 84 -19.74 -0.35 7.93
CA LEU A 84 -18.45 -0.87 8.40
C LEU A 84 -18.58 -2.23 9.08
N ALA A 85 -19.64 -2.44 9.85
CA ALA A 85 -19.93 -3.75 10.46
C ALA A 85 -20.25 -4.83 9.42
N ALA A 86 -20.92 -4.48 8.33
CA ALA A 86 -21.17 -5.40 7.22
C ALA A 86 -19.86 -5.73 6.46
N ASP A 87 -18.99 -4.75 6.26
CA ASP A 87 -17.67 -4.94 5.65
C ASP A 87 -16.78 -5.85 6.52
N GLU A 88 -16.73 -5.60 7.83
CA GLU A 88 -16.02 -6.45 8.80
C GLU A 88 -16.49 -7.90 8.71
N ALA A 89 -17.81 -8.13 8.78
CA ALA A 89 -18.39 -9.46 8.72
C ALA A 89 -18.06 -10.18 7.40
N SER A 90 -18.08 -9.46 6.28
CA SER A 90 -17.74 -9.97 4.95
C SER A 90 -16.27 -10.37 4.85
N ASN A 91 -15.36 -9.50 5.29
CA ASN A 91 -13.92 -9.75 5.28
C ASN A 91 -13.56 -10.94 6.19
N ARG A 92 -14.18 -11.00 7.38
CA ARG A 92 -13.99 -12.12 8.30
C ARG A 92 -14.48 -13.44 7.70
N ALA A 93 -15.66 -13.47 7.11
CA ALA A 93 -16.19 -14.67 6.46
C ALA A 93 -15.32 -15.15 5.29
N THR A 94 -14.75 -14.22 4.52
CA THR A 94 -13.82 -14.51 3.44
C THR A 94 -12.54 -15.14 3.98
N LEU A 95 -11.91 -14.52 5.00
CA LEU A 95 -10.71 -15.04 5.63
C LEU A 95 -10.90 -16.46 6.18
N LEU A 96 -12.01 -16.71 6.88
CA LEU A 96 -12.32 -18.03 7.45
C LEU A 96 -12.43 -19.11 6.37
N ARG A 97 -13.12 -18.80 5.27
CA ARG A 97 -13.27 -19.72 4.14
C ARG A 97 -11.92 -20.03 3.48
N ASP A 98 -11.15 -18.99 3.22
CA ASP A 98 -9.87 -19.11 2.51
C ASP A 98 -8.82 -19.83 3.38
N ALA A 99 -8.79 -19.57 4.70
CA ALA A 99 -7.94 -20.28 5.65
C ALA A 99 -8.30 -21.77 5.75
N ALA A 100 -9.60 -22.11 5.80
CA ALA A 100 -10.05 -23.50 5.81
C ALA A 100 -9.66 -24.25 4.52
N GLN A 101 -9.76 -23.61 3.37
CA GLN A 101 -9.30 -24.15 2.11
C GLN A 101 -7.78 -24.36 2.11
N GLY A 102 -7.00 -23.36 2.53
CA GLY A 102 -5.54 -23.45 2.62
C GLY A 102 -5.06 -24.56 3.55
N GLN A 103 -5.74 -24.79 4.69
CA GLN A 103 -5.45 -25.91 5.59
C GLN A 103 -5.67 -27.27 4.91
N GLN A 104 -6.75 -27.41 4.15
CA GLN A 104 -7.04 -28.65 3.40
C GLN A 104 -5.99 -28.92 2.32
N GLU A 105 -5.57 -27.88 1.60
CA GLU A 105 -4.52 -27.96 0.56
C GLU A 105 -3.17 -28.33 1.20
N ALA A 106 -2.79 -27.68 2.29
CA ALA A 106 -1.56 -27.97 3.02
C ALA A 106 -1.52 -29.42 3.53
N ALA A 107 -2.62 -29.91 4.09
CA ALA A 107 -2.74 -31.28 4.57
C ALA A 107 -2.64 -32.29 3.42
N LYS A 108 -3.30 -32.02 2.28
CA LYS A 108 -3.27 -32.89 1.09
C LYS A 108 -1.87 -32.96 0.50
N ASP A 109 -1.20 -31.82 0.36
CA ASP A 109 0.09 -31.72 -0.31
C ASP A 109 1.29 -31.81 0.65
N LYS A 110 1.00 -32.03 1.96
CA LYS A 110 1.97 -32.31 3.05
C LYS A 110 3.00 -31.20 3.26
N TYR A 111 2.59 -29.92 3.16
CA TYR A 111 3.42 -28.78 3.55
C TYR A 111 2.89 -28.11 4.83
N PRO A 112 3.74 -27.39 5.59
CA PRO A 112 3.30 -26.66 6.77
C PRO A 112 2.29 -25.57 6.40
N PHE A 113 1.15 -25.52 7.10
CA PHE A 113 0.22 -24.42 6.99
C PHE A 113 0.68 -23.25 7.86
N HIS A 114 0.56 -22.03 7.35
CA HIS A 114 0.73 -20.79 8.10
C HIS A 114 -0.61 -20.10 8.24
N PRO A 115 -0.96 -19.55 9.42
CA PRO A 115 -2.23 -18.85 9.61
C PRO A 115 -2.40 -17.74 8.59
N TYR A 116 -3.59 -17.66 7.98
CA TYR A 116 -3.92 -16.57 7.09
C TYR A 116 -4.28 -15.33 7.91
N ALA A 117 -4.03 -14.14 7.37
CA ALA A 117 -4.32 -12.90 8.08
C ALA A 117 -5.11 -11.90 7.24
N HIS A 118 -5.97 -11.15 7.92
CA HIS A 118 -6.59 -9.94 7.41
C HIS A 118 -6.54 -8.86 8.50
N TRP A 119 -6.11 -7.66 8.12
CA TRP A 119 -6.16 -6.49 9.01
C TRP A 119 -6.64 -5.27 8.27
N GLN A 120 -7.50 -4.50 8.92
CA GLN A 120 -8.03 -3.26 8.40
C GLN A 120 -8.29 -2.28 9.54
N GLU A 121 -7.69 -1.09 9.46
CA GLU A 121 -7.88 -0.04 10.45
C GLU A 121 -8.26 1.26 9.77
N TRP A 122 -9.48 1.72 10.03
CA TRP A 122 -9.98 2.98 9.54
C TRP A 122 -9.51 4.14 10.42
N GLN A 123 -9.01 5.18 9.77
CA GLN A 123 -8.50 6.39 10.42
C GLN A 123 -9.21 7.62 9.87
N VAL A 124 -9.39 8.64 10.72
CA VAL A 124 -9.94 9.92 10.31
C VAL A 124 -8.88 10.71 9.54
N VAL A 125 -9.17 10.98 8.27
CA VAL A 125 -8.39 11.94 7.45
C VAL A 125 -8.81 13.35 7.81
N THR A 126 -10.12 13.61 7.84
CA THR A 126 -10.69 14.86 8.34
C THR A 126 -12.15 14.67 8.72
N ASP A 127 -12.55 15.40 9.75
CA ASP A 127 -13.94 15.47 10.24
C ASP A 127 -14.40 16.94 10.17
N LEU A 128 -15.33 17.19 9.25
CA LEU A 128 -15.95 18.50 9.01
C LEU A 128 -17.44 18.44 9.39
N PRO A 129 -18.11 19.59 9.56
CA PRO A 129 -19.54 19.59 9.92
C PRO A 129 -20.41 18.71 9.03
N ASP A 130 -20.18 18.75 7.72
CA ASP A 130 -21.01 18.03 6.73
C ASP A 130 -20.31 16.79 6.15
N TRP A 131 -19.05 16.55 6.44
CA TRP A 131 -18.24 15.51 5.82
C TRP A 131 -17.38 14.76 6.83
N LEU A 132 -17.24 13.46 6.64
CA LEU A 132 -16.22 12.64 7.28
C LEU A 132 -15.41 11.94 6.18
N SER A 133 -14.12 12.20 6.11
CA SER A 133 -13.19 11.51 5.23
C SER A 133 -12.38 10.52 6.05
N LEU A 134 -12.41 9.26 5.66
CA LEU A 134 -11.66 8.18 6.28
C LEU A 134 -10.71 7.55 5.27
N SER A 135 -9.61 7.03 5.76
CA SER A 135 -8.73 6.12 5.03
C SER A 135 -8.47 4.86 5.84
N SER A 136 -8.15 3.78 5.17
CA SER A 136 -7.77 2.53 5.82
C SER A 136 -6.59 1.90 5.11
N LEU A 137 -5.63 1.36 5.89
CA LEU A 137 -4.70 0.35 5.41
C LEU A 137 -5.41 -1.00 5.50
N VAL A 138 -5.50 -1.69 4.38
CA VAL A 138 -6.06 -3.04 4.28
C VAL A 138 -4.95 -3.99 3.93
N GLY A 139 -4.73 -5.02 4.73
CA GLY A 139 -3.71 -6.01 4.46
C GLY A 139 -4.22 -7.43 4.59
N THR A 140 -3.58 -8.32 3.84
CA THR A 140 -3.85 -9.77 3.84
C THR A 140 -2.55 -10.55 3.79
N ASP A 141 -2.54 -11.70 4.45
CA ASP A 141 -1.50 -12.71 4.31
C ASP A 141 -2.16 -14.07 4.08
N SER A 142 -1.76 -14.77 3.05
CA SER A 142 -2.22 -16.12 2.73
C SER A 142 -1.05 -17.12 2.64
N GLY A 143 0.03 -16.87 3.38
CA GLY A 143 1.20 -17.75 3.44
C GLY A 143 2.16 -17.63 2.24
N GLY A 144 2.12 -16.52 1.51
CA GLY A 144 3.06 -16.20 0.44
C GLY A 144 4.42 -15.70 0.94
N ALA A 145 5.24 -15.16 0.03
CA ALA A 145 6.57 -14.63 0.36
C ALA A 145 6.52 -13.40 1.28
N HIS A 146 5.44 -12.66 1.25
CA HIS A 146 5.17 -11.49 2.08
C HIS A 146 3.66 -11.17 2.08
N PRO A 147 3.15 -10.46 3.10
CA PRO A 147 1.80 -9.93 3.09
C PRO A 147 1.56 -8.98 1.90
N ASN A 148 0.31 -8.87 1.46
CA ASN A 148 -0.13 -7.84 0.55
C ASN A 148 -0.92 -6.78 1.30
N TYR A 149 -0.76 -5.51 0.92
CA TYR A 149 -1.56 -4.44 1.50
C TYR A 149 -1.83 -3.32 0.49
N GLY A 150 -2.93 -2.64 0.73
CA GLY A 150 -3.37 -1.51 -0.07
C GLY A 150 -4.17 -0.53 0.79
N TYR A 151 -4.90 0.35 0.15
CA TYR A 151 -5.66 1.39 0.81
C TYR A 151 -7.11 1.40 0.38
N ALA A 152 -7.98 1.73 1.32
CA ALA A 152 -9.38 2.06 1.08
C ALA A 152 -9.68 3.47 1.58
N ALA A 153 -10.71 4.10 1.03
CA ALA A 153 -11.18 5.41 1.46
C ALA A 153 -12.71 5.46 1.51
N ILE A 154 -13.23 6.19 2.48
CA ILE A 154 -14.64 6.54 2.59
C ILE A 154 -14.75 8.07 2.66
N LEU A 155 -15.53 8.65 1.77
CA LEU A 155 -16.00 10.01 1.89
C LEU A 155 -17.49 9.96 2.25
N TRP A 156 -17.80 10.31 3.48
CA TRP A 156 -19.16 10.28 4.00
C TRP A 156 -19.82 11.66 3.98
N ASP A 157 -20.92 11.77 3.27
CA ASP A 157 -21.78 12.94 3.28
C ASP A 157 -22.72 12.82 4.50
N LYS A 158 -22.44 13.57 5.58
CA LYS A 158 -23.19 13.51 6.82
C LYS A 158 -24.63 14.02 6.67
N ARG A 159 -24.85 14.99 5.76
CA ARG A 159 -26.19 15.53 5.51
C ARG A 159 -27.07 14.53 4.77
N ALA A 160 -26.52 13.87 3.78
CA ALA A 160 -27.23 12.86 3.00
C ALA A 160 -27.27 11.49 3.68
N GLY A 161 -26.41 11.26 4.70
CA GLY A 161 -26.30 9.97 5.39
C GLY A 161 -25.78 8.86 4.49
N GLN A 162 -24.87 9.16 3.54
CA GLN A 162 -24.40 8.19 2.56
C GLN A 162 -22.93 8.44 2.14
N GLN A 163 -22.30 7.37 1.65
CA GLN A 163 -20.98 7.45 1.03
C GLN A 163 -21.07 8.10 -0.34
N ARG A 164 -20.05 8.91 -0.66
CA ARG A 164 -19.79 9.47 -1.99
C ARG A 164 -18.46 8.97 -2.51
N GLN A 165 -18.36 8.85 -3.82
CA GLN A 165 -17.03 8.73 -4.44
C GLN A 165 -16.38 10.12 -4.49
N ALA A 166 -15.14 10.26 -4.00
CA ALA A 166 -14.48 11.57 -3.97
C ALA A 166 -14.37 12.21 -5.38
N LEU A 167 -14.20 11.40 -6.43
CA LEU A 167 -14.17 11.87 -7.82
C LEU A 167 -15.53 12.44 -8.30
N ASP A 168 -16.65 12.02 -7.71
CA ASP A 168 -17.97 12.51 -8.08
C ASP A 168 -18.20 13.97 -7.68
N LEU A 169 -17.36 14.54 -6.82
CA LEU A 169 -17.41 15.94 -6.47
C LEU A 169 -16.80 16.85 -7.55
N PHE A 170 -16.15 16.28 -8.55
CA PHE A 170 -15.48 17.00 -9.62
C PHE A 170 -16.28 16.91 -10.94
N THR A 171 -16.16 17.93 -11.78
CA THR A 171 -16.88 18.05 -13.05
C THR A 171 -16.52 16.95 -14.02
N ALA A 172 -15.23 16.60 -14.07
CA ALA A 172 -14.70 15.50 -14.87
C ALA A 172 -13.36 15.00 -14.30
N ARG A 173 -13.09 13.69 -14.46
CA ARG A 173 -11.79 13.09 -14.12
C ARG A 173 -10.64 13.83 -14.81
N ALA A 174 -10.79 14.17 -16.10
CA ALA A 174 -9.78 14.88 -16.86
C ALA A 174 -9.51 16.31 -16.35
N ALA A 175 -10.54 17.01 -15.85
CA ALA A 175 -10.38 18.35 -15.30
C ALA A 175 -9.55 18.33 -14.02
N LEU A 176 -9.85 17.42 -13.09
CA LEU A 176 -9.04 17.23 -11.89
C LEU A 176 -7.63 16.74 -12.26
N GLY A 177 -7.52 15.73 -13.12
CA GLY A 177 -6.23 15.18 -13.56
C GLY A 177 -5.31 16.27 -14.13
N GLY A 178 -5.81 17.11 -15.03
CA GLY A 178 -5.04 18.22 -15.59
C GLY A 178 -4.58 19.24 -14.54
N ALA A 179 -5.40 19.49 -13.51
CA ALA A 179 -5.08 20.44 -12.45
C ALA A 179 -3.99 19.94 -11.49
N ILE A 180 -3.83 18.62 -11.32
CA ILE A 180 -2.93 18.04 -10.30
C ILE A 180 -1.71 17.32 -10.86
N HIS A 181 -1.75 16.82 -12.10
CA HIS A 181 -0.77 15.88 -12.65
C HIS A 181 0.69 16.32 -12.45
N ALA A 182 1.03 17.55 -12.87
CA ALA A 182 2.42 18.03 -12.76
C ALA A 182 2.91 18.12 -11.30
N ALA A 183 2.05 18.60 -10.39
CA ALA A 183 2.37 18.71 -8.97
C ALA A 183 2.48 17.32 -8.31
N PHE A 184 1.61 16.40 -8.70
CA PHE A 184 1.64 15.02 -8.24
C PHE A 184 2.93 14.32 -8.66
N CYS A 185 3.31 14.36 -9.94
CA CYS A 185 4.52 13.73 -10.43
C CYS A 185 5.77 14.27 -9.73
N LYS A 186 5.85 15.59 -9.56
CA LYS A 186 6.96 16.22 -8.82
C LYS A 186 7.03 15.74 -7.37
N ALA A 187 5.89 15.66 -6.68
CA ALA A 187 5.84 15.21 -5.29
C ALA A 187 6.19 13.71 -5.16
N LEU A 188 5.71 12.88 -6.07
CA LEU A 188 6.03 11.46 -6.13
C LEU A 188 7.53 11.23 -6.36
N ASP A 189 8.12 11.93 -7.33
CA ASP A 189 9.55 11.82 -7.61
C ASP A 189 10.42 12.28 -6.43
N ALA A 190 9.99 13.30 -5.69
CA ALA A 190 10.67 13.73 -4.47
C ALA A 190 10.65 12.62 -3.38
N GLN A 191 9.54 11.90 -3.24
CA GLN A 191 9.47 10.78 -2.31
C GLN A 191 10.29 9.58 -2.78
N ARG A 192 10.26 9.27 -4.08
CA ARG A 192 11.12 8.25 -4.67
C ARG A 192 12.59 8.55 -4.39
N ALA A 193 13.03 9.77 -4.66
CA ALA A 193 14.41 10.20 -4.38
C ALA A 193 14.77 10.00 -2.89
N LYS A 194 13.87 10.36 -1.97
CA LYS A 194 14.09 10.15 -0.54
C LYS A 194 14.27 8.68 -0.18
N LYS A 195 13.44 7.78 -0.74
CA LYS A 195 13.50 6.34 -0.48
C LYS A 195 14.71 5.66 -1.16
N ARG A 196 15.17 6.20 -2.29
CA ARG A 196 16.22 5.66 -3.15
C ARG A 196 17.59 6.33 -2.96
N GLY A 197 17.82 6.98 -1.83
CA GLY A 197 19.13 7.58 -1.53
C GLY A 197 19.53 8.75 -2.43
N GLY A 198 18.57 9.55 -2.89
CA GLY A 198 18.78 10.74 -3.74
C GLY A 198 18.41 10.56 -5.20
N GLN A 199 18.10 9.35 -5.65
CA GLN A 199 17.75 9.06 -7.04
C GLN A 199 16.23 8.89 -7.19
N ALA A 200 15.56 9.75 -7.95
CA ALA A 200 14.13 9.58 -8.22
C ALA A 200 13.85 8.41 -9.18
N ARG A 201 14.82 8.04 -10.01
CA ARG A 201 14.72 7.00 -11.04
C ARG A 201 15.67 5.85 -10.76
N LEU A 202 15.20 4.62 -10.96
CA LEU A 202 16.01 3.40 -10.84
C LEU A 202 16.87 3.17 -12.10
N GLY A 203 16.43 3.70 -13.24
CA GLY A 203 17.01 3.43 -14.54
C GLY A 203 16.64 2.04 -15.09
N GLY A 204 16.98 1.80 -16.36
CA GLY A 204 16.62 0.57 -17.05
C GLY A 204 15.11 0.45 -17.28
N ASP A 205 14.63 -0.79 -17.50
CA ASP A 205 13.21 -1.10 -17.78
C ASP A 205 12.44 -1.46 -16.51
N SER A 206 12.70 -0.78 -15.39
CA SER A 206 12.07 -1.10 -14.10
C SER A 206 10.55 -0.94 -14.09
N GLY A 207 9.99 -0.16 -15.02
CA GLY A 207 8.56 0.19 -15.04
C GLY A 207 8.14 1.21 -13.97
N PHE A 208 9.01 1.49 -12.98
CA PHE A 208 8.69 2.34 -11.83
C PHE A 208 9.25 3.78 -11.92
N ASP A 209 9.73 4.19 -13.07
CA ASP A 209 10.33 5.52 -13.25
C ASP A 209 9.37 6.52 -13.88
N SER A 210 8.27 6.07 -14.48
CA SER A 210 7.23 6.94 -15.02
C SER A 210 6.32 7.51 -13.93
N CYS A 211 5.72 8.66 -14.21
CA CYS A 211 4.64 9.15 -13.37
C CYS A 211 3.37 8.31 -13.60
N ILE A 212 2.82 7.80 -12.51
CA ILE A 212 1.57 7.02 -12.54
C ILE A 212 0.35 7.94 -12.61
N ASP A 213 -0.81 7.41 -13.01
CA ASP A 213 -2.08 8.16 -12.94
C ASP A 213 -2.49 8.37 -11.46
N PRO A 214 -2.50 9.62 -10.96
CA PRO A 214 -2.93 9.90 -9.59
C PRO A 214 -4.37 9.48 -9.32
N LEU A 215 -5.23 9.55 -10.32
CA LEU A 215 -6.65 9.25 -10.15
C LEU A 215 -6.95 7.74 -10.21
N ALA A 216 -6.00 6.91 -10.56
CA ALA A 216 -6.07 5.46 -10.36
C ALA A 216 -5.73 5.04 -8.92
N GLN A 217 -5.20 5.96 -8.11
CA GLN A 217 -4.81 5.70 -6.73
C GLN A 217 -5.97 5.97 -5.75
N THR A 218 -5.81 5.54 -4.49
CA THR A 218 -6.81 5.83 -3.46
C THR A 218 -6.81 7.32 -3.11
N LEU A 219 -7.88 8.00 -3.52
CA LEU A 219 -8.07 9.45 -3.34
C LEU A 219 -8.73 9.73 -1.99
N ILE A 220 -8.15 10.63 -1.22
CA ILE A 220 -8.69 11.13 0.04
C ILE A 220 -8.79 12.66 0.02
N LEU A 221 -9.77 13.21 0.73
CA LEU A 221 -9.94 14.65 0.88
C LEU A 221 -9.62 15.04 2.33
N GLY A 222 -8.70 15.99 2.48
CA GLY A 222 -8.20 16.44 3.76
C GLY A 222 -8.47 17.92 4.02
N SER A 223 -8.29 18.32 5.29
CA SER A 223 -8.46 19.70 5.72
C SER A 223 -7.39 20.07 6.75
N ARG A 224 -6.73 21.21 6.56
CA ARG A 224 -5.86 21.84 7.57
C ARG A 224 -6.59 22.97 8.29
N ASN A 225 -7.58 23.57 7.64
CA ASN A 225 -8.34 24.68 8.19
C ASN A 225 -9.54 24.23 9.03
N HIS A 226 -9.83 22.91 9.07
CA HIS A 226 -10.96 22.27 9.78
C HIS A 226 -12.35 22.85 9.43
N LYS A 227 -12.49 23.46 8.25
CA LYS A 227 -13.74 24.08 7.77
C LYS A 227 -14.14 23.55 6.40
N THR A 228 -13.16 23.36 5.52
CA THR A 228 -13.35 22.95 4.12
C THR A 228 -12.25 21.99 3.72
N PHE A 229 -12.45 21.24 2.64
CA PHE A 229 -11.38 20.50 2.01
C PHE A 229 -10.39 21.47 1.36
N ASP A 230 -9.17 21.53 1.88
CA ASP A 230 -8.09 22.33 1.35
C ASP A 230 -6.88 21.49 0.93
N ARG A 231 -7.01 20.14 1.02
CA ARG A 231 -6.02 19.15 0.62
C ARG A 231 -6.67 18.01 -0.17
N ILE A 232 -5.90 17.48 -1.11
CA ILE A 232 -6.19 16.22 -1.80
C ILE A 232 -5.01 15.28 -1.54
N GLY A 233 -5.27 14.09 -1.01
CA GLY A 233 -4.28 13.06 -0.75
C GLY A 233 -4.46 11.87 -1.70
N PHE A 234 -3.34 11.23 -2.00
CA PHE A 234 -3.25 10.00 -2.81
C PHE A 234 -2.46 8.98 -2.02
N LEU A 235 -3.11 7.88 -1.65
CA LEU A 235 -2.48 6.74 -1.01
C LEU A 235 -2.16 5.71 -2.09
N ILE A 236 -0.89 5.37 -2.21
CA ILE A 236 -0.33 4.59 -3.31
C ILE A 236 0.22 3.31 -2.73
N ALA A 237 -0.37 2.18 -3.11
CA ALA A 237 0.03 0.86 -2.62
C ALA A 237 1.43 0.45 -3.14
N PRO A 238 2.08 -0.54 -2.51
CA PRO A 238 3.28 -1.16 -3.08
C PRO A 238 3.04 -1.65 -4.51
N TYR A 239 4.08 -1.69 -5.31
CA TYR A 239 4.07 -2.02 -6.74
C TYR A 239 3.41 -1.00 -7.67
N GLU A 240 2.69 0.00 -7.17
CA GLU A 240 2.10 1.04 -8.03
C GLU A 240 3.16 2.06 -8.50
N ALA A 241 4.04 2.49 -7.60
CA ALA A 241 5.02 3.54 -7.89
C ALA A 241 6.48 3.14 -7.63
N GLY A 242 6.71 1.94 -7.12
CA GLY A 242 8.01 1.37 -6.79
C GLY A 242 7.91 -0.11 -6.43
N PRO A 243 9.03 -0.84 -6.35
CA PRO A 243 9.03 -2.23 -5.91
C PRO A 243 8.53 -2.35 -4.47
N TYR A 244 8.07 -3.55 -4.08
CA TYR A 244 7.53 -3.83 -2.74
C TYR A 244 8.45 -3.37 -1.59
N ALA A 245 9.76 -3.53 -1.76
CA ALA A 245 10.75 -3.12 -0.76
C ALA A 245 10.74 -1.60 -0.44
N GLU A 246 10.22 -0.78 -1.34
CA GLU A 246 10.03 0.65 -1.10
C GLU A 246 8.75 0.95 -0.30
N GLY A 247 7.85 -0.02 -0.16
CA GLY A 247 6.56 0.13 0.48
C GLY A 247 5.63 1.08 -0.28
N SER A 248 4.66 1.64 0.44
CA SER A 248 3.68 2.57 -0.10
C SER A 248 4.23 4.00 -0.23
N TYR A 249 3.54 4.81 -1.05
CA TYR A 249 3.77 6.25 -1.15
C TYR A 249 2.51 7.03 -0.76
N GLU A 250 2.69 8.25 -0.32
CA GLU A 250 1.58 9.16 -0.02
C GLU A 250 1.90 10.54 -0.59
N VAL A 251 1.06 11.04 -1.47
CA VAL A 251 1.18 12.38 -2.03
C VAL A 251 0.01 13.23 -1.57
N THR A 252 0.30 14.33 -0.92
CA THR A 252 -0.71 15.31 -0.50
C THR A 252 -0.47 16.64 -1.22
N LEU A 253 -1.50 17.14 -1.91
CA LEU A 253 -1.46 18.39 -2.65
C LEU A 253 -2.45 19.40 -2.06
N PRO A 254 -2.14 20.72 -2.13
CA PRO A 254 -3.12 21.74 -1.80
C PRO A 254 -4.25 21.79 -2.83
N VAL A 255 -5.44 22.19 -2.41
CA VAL A 255 -6.48 22.63 -3.31
C VAL A 255 -6.08 23.99 -3.88
N THR A 256 -5.67 24.01 -5.14
CA THR A 256 -5.32 25.23 -5.87
C THR A 256 -6.57 25.85 -6.52
N PRO A 257 -6.51 27.12 -7.02
CA PRO A 257 -7.60 27.67 -7.82
C PRO A 257 -7.99 26.79 -9.04
N ALA A 258 -7.01 26.10 -9.67
CA ALA A 258 -7.28 25.17 -10.77
C ALA A 258 -8.04 23.94 -10.31
N VAL A 259 -7.69 23.38 -9.15
CA VAL A 259 -8.44 22.27 -8.54
C VAL A 259 -9.84 22.71 -8.15
N LEU A 260 -9.99 23.90 -7.54
CA LEU A 260 -11.29 24.44 -7.16
C LEU A 260 -12.19 24.69 -8.38
N ALA A 261 -11.62 25.11 -9.51
CA ALA A 261 -12.35 25.26 -10.78
C ALA A 261 -12.88 23.91 -11.32
N ALA A 262 -12.20 22.81 -11.04
CA ALA A 262 -12.62 21.47 -11.41
C ALA A 262 -13.72 20.89 -10.51
N VAL A 263 -14.01 21.49 -9.33
CA VAL A 263 -15.09 21.05 -8.43
C VAL A 263 -16.45 21.45 -9.02
N LYS A 264 -17.42 20.54 -8.98
CA LYS A 264 -18.80 20.81 -9.38
C LYS A 264 -19.39 21.98 -8.59
N PRO A 265 -20.22 22.84 -9.22
CA PRO A 265 -20.77 24.03 -8.55
C PRO A 265 -21.46 23.73 -7.20
N GLU A 266 -22.24 22.64 -7.12
CA GLU A 266 -22.99 22.24 -5.93
C GLU A 266 -22.10 21.85 -4.75
N TRP A 267 -20.84 21.41 -5.00
CA TRP A 267 -19.87 21.01 -3.96
C TRP A 267 -18.82 22.06 -3.66
N ARG A 268 -18.81 23.19 -4.42
CA ARG A 268 -17.76 24.19 -4.31
C ARG A 268 -17.63 24.79 -2.92
N GLY A 269 -18.76 24.91 -2.19
CA GLY A 269 -18.77 25.38 -0.81
C GLY A 269 -18.06 24.46 0.19
N ALA A 270 -17.85 23.18 -0.15
CA ALA A 270 -17.12 22.25 0.69
C ALA A 270 -15.58 22.39 0.53
N PHE A 271 -15.09 23.18 -0.43
CA PHE A 271 -13.67 23.34 -0.73
C PHE A 271 -13.20 24.78 -0.56
N SER A 272 -11.90 24.95 -0.28
CA SER A 272 -11.21 26.24 -0.36
C SER A 272 -9.83 26.10 -0.98
N ALA A 273 -9.45 27.05 -1.81
CA ALA A 273 -8.10 27.13 -2.34
C ALA A 273 -7.14 27.70 -1.27
N GLN A 274 -5.87 27.29 -1.37
CA GLN A 274 -4.74 27.80 -0.61
C GLN A 274 -3.82 28.63 -1.49
#